data_5bc63e0ea8617929b580ec252b0313ef
#
_entry.id   5bc63e0ea8617929b580ec252b0313ef
#
_cell.length_a   1.000
_cell.length_b   1.000
_cell.length_c   1.000
_cell.angle_alpha   90.00
_cell.angle_beta   90.00
_cell.angle_gamma   90.00
#
_symmetry.space_group_name_H-M   'P 1'
#
loop_
_entity.id
_entity.type
_entity.pdbx_description
1 polymer ?
#
loop_
_entity_poly.entity_id
_entity_poly.type
_entity_poly.pdbx_seq_one_letter_code
_entity_poly.pdbx_strand_id
1 'polypeptide(L)'
;MATRMGTGVGKGEASWECGREAAQAALAEIGPAARPDLVIVFASPRYDHEAVLKGIRSVTGQAPLIGCSSAGEFTERGVSSQSVVVAALSSDAMRFAVGCGRGLRQNLSRAVEDAVSGFRGASPESLKAGLVNRTILLFADGLGGGGEALIDELMVRTALQYELAGGAAGDDAKFQKTPVFYLDDVLTDAFVCAEILSTTPLGLGISHGWSPIGPTMRVTRSEGLVVKQINGRPALDIYREFARQQGVTLEGDAVVPFLMEHIIGWIYQEGDQKLRVTLWPLEDGSIVCASEVPEGALIRLMKATDRSVIETSGRASRLALERLQSAPLAGMIALECVSQRLRVGEAGVAQQLQQIQDVVGPTPLAGCHGYGQLARTRGTFTGLMSASALVCAFPRA
;
A
#
# COMPACT_ATOMS: atom_id res chain seq x y z
N MET A 1 22.21 3.16 20.82
CA MET A 1 21.67 4.09 19.80
C MET A 1 20.52 3.38 19.12
N ALA A 2 19.43 4.05 18.84
CA ALA A 2 18.21 3.37 18.51
C ALA A 2 17.54 4.04 17.31
N THR A 3 16.78 3.29 16.52
CA THR A 3 15.88 3.83 15.51
C THR A 3 14.81 4.70 16.19
N ARG A 4 14.57 5.87 15.64
CA ARG A 4 13.50 6.79 16.04
C ARG A 4 12.65 7.09 14.81
N MET A 5 11.37 7.19 15.02
CA MET A 5 10.41 7.66 14.03
C MET A 5 9.60 8.80 14.64
N GLY A 6 9.37 9.84 13.88
CA GLY A 6 8.47 10.91 14.25
C GLY A 6 7.48 11.16 13.13
N THR A 7 6.29 11.64 13.47
CA THR A 7 5.19 11.86 12.55
C THR A 7 4.67 13.28 12.64
N GLY A 8 4.17 13.80 11.52
CA GLY A 8 3.56 15.12 11.50
C GLY A 8 2.47 15.23 10.46
N VAL A 9 1.52 16.12 10.74
CA VAL A 9 0.38 16.42 9.86
C VAL A 9 0.38 17.91 9.58
N GLY A 10 0.26 18.26 8.29
CA GLY A 10 -0.01 19.62 7.84
C GLY A 10 -1.39 19.69 7.19
N LYS A 11 -2.19 20.68 7.59
CA LYS A 11 -3.54 20.88 7.08
C LYS A 11 -3.88 22.35 6.97
N GLY A 12 -4.35 22.79 5.82
CA GLY A 12 -4.66 24.18 5.53
C GLY A 12 -4.85 24.44 4.05
N GLU A 13 -4.82 25.69 3.63
CA GLU A 13 -4.98 26.08 2.23
C GLU A 13 -3.64 26.14 1.48
N ALA A 14 -2.57 26.55 2.16
CA ALA A 14 -1.27 26.75 1.51
C ALA A 14 -0.44 25.47 1.49
N SER A 15 -0.24 24.90 0.31
CA SER A 15 0.45 23.62 0.10
C SER A 15 1.86 23.60 0.67
N TRP A 16 2.64 24.68 0.48
CA TRP A 16 4.01 24.79 1.00
C TRP A 16 4.02 24.78 2.54
N GLU A 17 3.12 25.54 3.18
CA GLU A 17 3.01 25.59 4.64
C GLU A 17 2.64 24.23 5.23
N CYS A 18 1.67 23.54 4.60
CA CYS A 18 1.26 22.19 5.04
C CYS A 18 2.45 21.21 5.01
N GLY A 19 3.25 21.24 3.94
CA GLY A 19 4.46 20.41 3.84
C GLY A 19 5.48 20.76 4.93
N ARG A 20 5.74 22.05 5.15
CA ARG A 20 6.68 22.54 6.15
C ARG A 20 6.25 22.15 7.58
N GLU A 21 4.99 22.39 7.92
CA GLU A 21 4.45 22.09 9.25
C GLU A 21 4.48 20.59 9.56
N ALA A 22 4.06 19.75 8.61
CA ALA A 22 4.14 18.30 8.76
C ALA A 22 5.58 17.84 8.99
N ALA A 23 6.54 18.36 8.23
CA ALA A 23 7.95 18.00 8.39
C ALA A 23 8.53 18.52 9.73
N GLN A 24 8.19 19.74 10.16
CA GLN A 24 8.64 20.27 11.45
C GLN A 24 8.13 19.43 12.62
N ALA A 25 6.84 19.04 12.60
CA ALA A 25 6.27 18.19 13.64
C ALA A 25 6.97 16.82 13.70
N ALA A 26 7.20 16.18 12.54
CA ALA A 26 7.88 14.89 12.46
C ALA A 26 9.34 14.98 12.97
N LEU A 27 10.08 16.02 12.62
CA LEU A 27 11.46 16.20 13.07
C LEU A 27 11.55 16.50 14.58
N ALA A 28 10.59 17.23 15.14
CA ALA A 28 10.55 17.50 16.58
C ALA A 28 10.53 16.21 17.42
N GLU A 29 9.88 15.16 16.93
CA GLU A 29 9.77 13.86 17.64
C GLU A 29 11.04 13.01 17.56
N ILE A 30 11.81 13.08 16.45
CA ILE A 30 13.09 12.36 16.38
C ILE A 30 14.21 13.07 17.14
N GLY A 31 13.99 14.33 17.51
CA GLY A 31 14.86 15.16 18.34
C GLY A 31 15.51 16.33 17.58
N PRO A 32 15.76 17.45 18.25
CA PRO A 32 16.12 18.73 17.63
C PRO A 32 17.48 18.73 16.89
N ALA A 33 18.36 17.79 17.19
CA ALA A 33 19.66 17.64 16.54
C ALA A 33 19.70 16.48 15.53
N ALA A 34 18.62 15.71 15.43
CA ALA A 34 18.58 14.56 14.54
C ALA A 34 18.33 15.01 13.09
N ARG A 35 19.10 14.43 12.17
CA ARG A 35 18.80 14.51 10.74
C ARG A 35 18.08 13.25 10.33
N PRO A 36 17.00 13.34 9.55
CA PRO A 36 16.32 12.14 9.07
C PRO A 36 17.19 11.41 8.04
N ASP A 37 17.28 10.09 8.19
CA ASP A 37 17.92 9.19 7.23
C ASP A 37 16.95 8.79 6.12
N LEU A 38 15.63 8.88 6.39
CA LEU A 38 14.55 8.67 5.42
C LEU A 38 13.34 9.53 5.79
N VAL A 39 12.73 10.15 4.79
CA VAL A 39 11.45 10.87 4.89
C VAL A 39 10.43 10.16 4.01
N ILE A 40 9.25 9.89 4.57
CA ILE A 40 8.12 9.28 3.84
C ILE A 40 6.97 10.28 3.85
N VAL A 41 6.35 10.51 2.70
CA VAL A 41 5.32 11.55 2.52
C VAL A 41 4.06 10.94 1.93
N PHE A 42 2.92 11.23 2.55
CA PHE A 42 1.58 10.99 1.99
C PHE A 42 0.87 12.33 1.87
N ALA A 43 0.32 12.65 0.69
CA ALA A 43 -0.32 13.93 0.47
C ALA A 43 -1.59 13.79 -0.36
N SER A 44 -2.68 14.42 0.11
CA SER A 44 -3.93 14.49 -0.64
C SER A 44 -3.73 15.17 -1.99
N PRO A 45 -4.47 14.75 -3.04
CA PRO A 45 -4.47 15.39 -4.37
C PRO A 45 -5.07 16.81 -4.38
N ARG A 46 -5.54 17.30 -3.24
CA ARG A 46 -5.98 18.69 -3.06
C ARG A 46 -4.81 19.67 -3.22
N TYR A 47 -3.60 19.25 -2.81
CA TYR A 47 -2.43 20.12 -2.73
C TYR A 47 -1.62 20.13 -4.02
N ASP A 48 -0.95 21.26 -4.27
CA ASP A 48 0.17 21.31 -5.19
C ASP A 48 1.36 20.54 -4.58
N HIS A 49 1.59 19.35 -5.09
CA HIS A 49 2.60 18.45 -4.54
C HIS A 49 4.02 18.98 -4.68
N GLU A 50 4.34 19.77 -5.72
CA GLU A 50 5.66 20.40 -5.84
C GLU A 50 5.87 21.43 -4.72
N ALA A 51 4.83 22.22 -4.41
CA ALA A 51 4.88 23.16 -3.30
C ALA A 51 4.98 22.44 -1.95
N VAL A 52 4.26 21.31 -1.76
CA VAL A 52 4.38 20.46 -0.57
C VAL A 52 5.81 19.97 -0.39
N LEU A 53 6.43 19.41 -1.44
CA LEU A 53 7.81 18.91 -1.36
C LEU A 53 8.80 20.04 -1.05
N LYS A 54 8.67 21.22 -1.66
CA LYS A 54 9.49 22.39 -1.32
C LYS A 54 9.34 22.81 0.14
N GLY A 55 8.13 22.76 0.68
CA GLY A 55 7.85 23.00 2.10
C GLY A 55 8.57 22.00 3.01
N ILE A 56 8.47 20.71 2.71
CA ILE A 56 9.16 19.63 3.43
C ILE A 56 10.69 19.82 3.36
N ARG A 57 11.23 20.09 2.17
CA ARG A 57 12.66 20.30 1.93
C ARG A 57 13.23 21.47 2.70
N SER A 58 12.45 22.52 2.92
CA SER A 58 12.89 23.67 3.72
C SER A 58 13.28 23.31 5.17
N VAL A 59 12.81 22.14 5.63
CA VAL A 59 13.04 21.62 7.00
C VAL A 59 13.96 20.41 6.99
N THR A 60 13.77 19.46 6.06
CA THR A 60 14.52 18.20 6.02
C THR A 60 15.82 18.27 5.23
N GLY A 61 16.06 19.37 4.50
CA GLY A 61 17.24 19.52 3.63
C GLY A 61 17.27 18.44 2.53
N GLN A 62 18.42 17.82 2.34
CA GLN A 62 18.66 16.81 1.30
C GLN A 62 18.43 15.36 1.78
N ALA A 63 17.66 15.15 2.85
CA ALA A 63 17.37 13.80 3.33
C ALA A 63 16.72 12.93 2.22
N PRO A 64 17.04 11.65 2.11
CA PRO A 64 16.31 10.72 1.23
C PRO A 64 14.81 10.82 1.46
N LEU A 65 14.03 10.97 0.37
CA LEU A 65 12.59 11.15 0.43
C LEU A 65 11.90 10.30 -0.62
N ILE A 66 10.89 9.55 -0.18
CA ILE A 66 9.92 8.87 -1.04
C ILE A 66 8.50 9.13 -0.54
N GLY A 67 7.52 8.93 -1.38
CA GLY A 67 6.12 9.06 -0.99
C GLY A 67 5.16 8.94 -2.14
N CYS A 68 3.90 9.24 -1.87
CA CYS A 68 2.87 9.21 -2.91
C CYS A 68 1.66 10.10 -2.55
N SER A 69 0.85 10.38 -3.54
CA SER A 69 -0.49 10.89 -3.32
C SER A 69 -1.39 9.82 -2.69
N SER A 70 -2.44 10.23 -2.03
CA SER A 70 -3.26 9.40 -1.16
C SER A 70 -4.76 9.63 -1.37
N ALA A 71 -5.57 8.76 -0.79
CA ALA A 71 -7.03 8.88 -0.74
C ALA A 71 -7.51 8.97 0.72
N GLY A 72 -6.79 9.74 1.53
CA GLY A 72 -6.96 9.95 2.94
C GLY A 72 -5.74 9.51 3.74
N GLU A 73 -5.44 10.25 4.79
CA GLU A 73 -4.24 10.08 5.60
C GLU A 73 -4.61 9.87 7.07
N PHE A 74 -3.71 9.30 7.84
CA PHE A 74 -3.83 9.15 9.28
C PHE A 74 -2.48 9.06 9.98
N THR A 75 -2.46 9.42 11.25
CA THR A 75 -1.33 9.21 12.17
C THR A 75 -1.85 8.59 13.46
N GLU A 76 -0.98 8.28 14.40
CA GLU A 76 -1.37 7.87 15.76
C GLU A 76 -2.30 8.88 16.47
N ARG A 77 -2.35 10.13 15.99
CA ARG A 77 -3.17 11.21 16.57
C ARG A 77 -4.59 11.28 16.02
N GLY A 78 -4.85 10.59 14.92
CA GLY A 78 -6.18 10.55 14.33
C GLY A 78 -6.19 10.39 12.82
N VAL A 79 -7.41 10.23 12.31
CA VAL A 79 -7.71 10.20 10.88
C VAL A 79 -7.75 11.62 10.36
N SER A 80 -7.20 11.82 9.19
CA SER A 80 -7.19 13.09 8.49
C SER A 80 -7.60 12.89 7.03
N SER A 81 -8.29 13.85 6.48
CA SER A 81 -8.56 13.93 5.05
C SER A 81 -8.07 15.26 4.52
N GLN A 82 -7.66 15.30 3.27
CA GLN A 82 -7.12 16.51 2.65
C GLN A 82 -5.97 17.11 3.46
N SER A 83 -4.98 16.28 3.79
CA SER A 83 -3.82 16.65 4.59
C SER A 83 -2.50 16.21 3.94
N VAL A 84 -1.40 16.62 4.53
CA VAL A 84 -0.05 16.12 4.26
C VAL A 84 0.43 15.42 5.52
N VAL A 85 0.82 14.16 5.40
CA VAL A 85 1.43 13.37 6.48
C VAL A 85 2.90 13.14 6.15
N VAL A 86 3.77 13.38 7.11
CA VAL A 86 5.20 13.13 7.01
C VAL A 86 5.62 12.18 8.12
N ALA A 87 6.38 11.14 7.76
CA ALA A 87 7.14 10.33 8.69
C ALA A 87 8.63 10.59 8.48
N ALA A 88 9.35 10.86 9.56
CA ALA A 88 10.81 11.03 9.57
C ALA A 88 11.44 9.89 10.37
N LEU A 89 12.41 9.20 9.77
CA LEU A 89 13.17 8.13 10.43
C LEU A 89 14.63 8.56 10.60
N SER A 90 15.19 8.26 11.77
CA SER A 90 16.63 8.37 12.04
C SER A 90 17.10 7.11 12.74
N SER A 91 18.19 6.47 12.27
CA SER A 91 18.63 5.16 12.75
C SER A 91 20.14 4.95 12.63
N ASP A 92 20.72 4.44 13.70
CA ASP A 92 22.09 3.91 13.68
C ASP A 92 22.16 2.43 13.29
N ALA A 93 21.03 1.73 13.33
CA ALA A 93 20.92 0.28 13.07
C ALA A 93 20.37 -0.04 11.67
N MET A 94 20.06 0.98 10.88
CA MET A 94 19.55 0.84 9.52
C MET A 94 20.37 1.69 8.55
N ARG A 95 20.33 1.30 7.28
CA ARG A 95 20.83 2.11 6.16
C ARG A 95 19.76 2.17 5.09
N PHE A 96 19.65 3.33 4.48
CA PHE A 96 18.64 3.62 3.49
C PHE A 96 19.29 4.06 2.17
N ALA A 97 18.73 3.59 1.06
CA ALA A 97 19.00 4.11 -0.26
C ALA A 97 17.66 4.25 -0.99
N VAL A 98 17.46 5.32 -1.73
CA VAL A 98 16.20 5.54 -2.46
C VAL A 98 16.41 5.40 -3.96
N GLY A 99 15.41 4.89 -4.66
CA GLY A 99 15.44 4.71 -6.08
C GLY A 99 14.10 5.03 -6.73
N CYS A 100 14.14 5.25 -8.04
CA CYS A 100 12.98 5.61 -8.85
C CYS A 100 13.03 4.90 -10.19
N GLY A 101 11.92 4.27 -10.58
CA GLY A 101 11.72 3.71 -11.91
C GLY A 101 10.64 4.49 -12.65
N ARG A 102 10.98 5.01 -13.84
CA ARG A 102 10.09 5.82 -14.69
C ARG A 102 9.69 5.03 -15.94
N GLY A 103 8.52 5.32 -16.49
CA GLY A 103 8.03 4.69 -17.73
C GLY A 103 7.60 3.23 -17.53
N LEU A 104 6.86 2.94 -16.45
CA LEU A 104 6.38 1.59 -16.12
C LEU A 104 5.64 0.93 -17.29
N ARG A 105 4.79 1.70 -17.97
CA ARG A 105 4.01 1.22 -19.12
C ARG A 105 4.83 1.02 -20.39
N GLN A 106 6.01 1.65 -20.48
CA GLN A 106 6.88 1.57 -21.66
C GLN A 106 7.88 0.42 -21.53
N ASN A 107 8.58 0.33 -20.38
CA ASN A 107 9.58 -0.69 -20.14
C ASN A 107 9.76 -0.93 -18.65
N LEU A 108 8.94 -1.83 -18.09
CA LEU A 108 8.96 -2.18 -16.67
C LEU A 108 10.34 -2.68 -16.22
N SER A 109 10.97 -3.54 -17.01
CA SER A 109 12.27 -4.14 -16.66
C SER A 109 13.36 -3.09 -16.52
N ARG A 110 13.38 -2.10 -17.42
CA ARG A 110 14.32 -0.97 -17.36
C ARG A 110 14.02 -0.06 -16.17
N ALA A 111 12.74 0.24 -15.92
CA ALA A 111 12.35 1.06 -14.78
C ALA A 111 12.78 0.43 -13.45
N VAL A 112 12.62 -0.90 -13.31
CA VAL A 112 13.05 -1.61 -12.10
C VAL A 112 14.59 -1.64 -11.98
N GLU A 113 15.31 -1.89 -13.08
CA GLU A 113 16.78 -1.86 -13.10
C GLU A 113 17.32 -0.48 -12.65
N ASP A 114 16.76 0.60 -13.19
CA ASP A 114 17.17 1.97 -12.83
C ASP A 114 16.89 2.26 -11.34
N ALA A 115 15.73 1.85 -10.82
CA ALA A 115 15.35 2.06 -9.44
C ALA A 115 16.27 1.35 -8.44
N VAL A 116 16.69 0.13 -8.73
CA VAL A 116 17.52 -0.65 -7.79
C VAL A 116 19.02 -0.51 -8.04
N SER A 117 19.44 0.25 -9.05
CA SER A 117 20.85 0.40 -9.45
C SER A 117 21.75 0.96 -8.33
N GLY A 118 21.19 1.77 -7.42
CA GLY A 118 21.91 2.34 -6.27
C GLY A 118 21.81 1.50 -5.00
N PHE A 119 21.18 0.34 -5.02
CA PHE A 119 21.02 -0.51 -3.85
C PHE A 119 22.32 -1.23 -3.49
N ARG A 120 22.58 -1.33 -2.20
CA ARG A 120 23.81 -1.93 -1.66
C ARG A 120 23.72 -3.44 -1.46
N GLY A 121 22.51 -3.95 -1.22
CA GLY A 121 22.23 -5.36 -1.05
C GLY A 121 23.09 -6.05 0.02
N ALA A 122 23.50 -7.27 -0.29
CA ALA A 122 24.38 -8.08 0.54
C ALA A 122 25.88 -7.76 0.29
N SER A 123 26.22 -6.48 0.19
CA SER A 123 27.64 -6.11 0.04
C SER A 123 28.49 -6.57 1.24
N PRO A 124 29.80 -6.82 1.05
CA PRO A 124 30.69 -7.18 2.17
C PRO A 124 30.65 -6.14 3.31
N GLU A 125 30.50 -4.86 2.97
CA GLU A 125 30.39 -3.76 3.92
C GLU A 125 29.09 -3.88 4.75
N SER A 126 27.96 -4.11 4.10
CA SER A 126 26.66 -4.29 4.77
C SER A 126 26.68 -5.51 5.70
N LEU A 127 27.23 -6.63 5.24
CA LEU A 127 27.34 -7.85 6.04
C LEU A 127 28.26 -7.66 7.25
N LYS A 128 29.39 -6.98 7.08
CA LYS A 128 30.33 -6.67 8.18
C LYS A 128 29.68 -5.77 9.22
N ALA A 129 28.78 -4.88 8.81
CA ALA A 129 28.00 -4.03 9.70
C ALA A 129 26.80 -4.75 10.35
N GLY A 130 26.59 -6.04 10.08
CA GLY A 130 25.45 -6.81 10.60
C GLY A 130 24.11 -6.51 9.95
N LEU A 131 24.10 -5.80 8.82
CA LEU A 131 22.89 -5.42 8.07
C LEU A 131 22.42 -6.59 7.18
N VAL A 132 21.89 -7.62 7.81
CA VAL A 132 21.55 -8.90 7.15
C VAL A 132 20.10 -8.95 6.65
N ASN A 133 19.24 -8.12 7.21
CA ASN A 133 17.84 -8.05 6.81
C ASN A 133 17.65 -6.96 5.73
N ARG A 134 16.85 -7.28 4.72
CA ARG A 134 16.66 -6.44 3.54
C ARG A 134 15.19 -6.31 3.23
N THR A 135 14.72 -5.07 3.23
CA THR A 135 13.34 -4.72 2.87
C THR A 135 13.35 -3.60 1.84
N ILE A 136 12.44 -3.65 0.89
CA ILE A 136 12.12 -2.54 0.00
C ILE A 136 10.76 -2.01 0.40
N LEU A 137 10.71 -0.73 0.80
CA LEU A 137 9.46 0.02 0.91
C LEU A 137 9.21 0.73 -0.42
N LEU A 138 8.03 0.57 -1.02
CA LEU A 138 7.76 1.11 -2.35
C LEU A 138 6.38 1.76 -2.49
N PHE A 139 6.30 2.76 -3.36
CA PHE A 139 5.03 3.38 -3.77
C PHE A 139 5.01 3.45 -5.30
N ALA A 140 3.92 2.98 -5.91
CA ALA A 140 3.75 2.97 -7.37
C ALA A 140 2.57 3.86 -7.78
N ASP A 141 2.61 4.38 -9.01
CA ASP A 141 1.45 5.03 -9.63
C ASP A 141 0.24 4.09 -9.61
N GLY A 142 -0.81 4.47 -8.89
CA GLY A 142 -1.99 3.63 -8.65
C GLY A 142 -2.86 3.40 -9.90
N LEU A 143 -2.69 4.21 -10.93
CA LEU A 143 -3.37 4.10 -12.22
C LEU A 143 -2.45 3.54 -13.31
N GLY A 144 -1.21 3.22 -12.98
CA GLY A 144 -0.22 2.66 -13.91
C GLY A 144 -0.54 1.24 -14.37
N GLY A 145 -1.27 0.46 -13.57
CA GLY A 145 -1.47 -0.97 -13.78
C GLY A 145 -0.21 -1.80 -13.47
N GLY A 146 -0.27 -3.11 -13.71
CA GLY A 146 0.92 -3.98 -13.65
C GLY A 146 1.54 -4.17 -12.25
N GLY A 147 0.77 -4.00 -11.17
CA GLY A 147 1.30 -4.15 -9.81
C GLY A 147 1.85 -5.55 -9.51
N GLU A 148 1.25 -6.61 -10.06
CA GLU A 148 1.80 -7.97 -9.96
C GLU A 148 3.15 -8.05 -10.68
N ALA A 149 3.20 -7.58 -11.94
CA ALA A 149 4.42 -7.63 -12.74
C ALA A 149 5.55 -6.79 -12.12
N LEU A 150 5.24 -5.66 -11.47
CA LEU A 150 6.22 -4.85 -10.74
C LEU A 150 6.85 -5.64 -9.58
N ILE A 151 6.05 -6.35 -8.79
CA ILE A 151 6.56 -7.19 -7.70
C ILE A 151 7.42 -8.32 -8.25
N ASP A 152 6.96 -9.01 -9.31
CA ASP A 152 7.71 -10.11 -9.94
C ASP A 152 9.06 -9.63 -10.51
N GLU A 153 9.09 -8.49 -11.20
CA GLU A 153 10.34 -7.93 -11.76
C GLU A 153 11.30 -7.48 -10.64
N LEU A 154 10.79 -6.84 -9.57
CA LEU A 154 11.60 -6.53 -8.39
C LEU A 154 12.21 -7.79 -7.77
N MET A 155 11.43 -8.86 -7.65
CA MET A 155 11.92 -10.14 -7.12
C MET A 155 13.04 -10.72 -7.99
N VAL A 156 12.88 -10.70 -9.30
CA VAL A 156 13.90 -11.19 -10.26
C VAL A 156 15.16 -10.34 -10.16
N ARG A 157 15.05 -9.02 -10.24
CA ARG A 157 16.20 -8.10 -10.23
C ARG A 157 16.96 -8.10 -8.90
N THR A 158 16.29 -8.37 -7.80
CA THR A 158 16.90 -8.45 -6.47
C THR A 158 17.22 -9.88 -6.04
N ALA A 159 17.14 -10.84 -6.96
CA ALA A 159 17.43 -12.28 -6.73
C ALA A 159 16.68 -12.83 -5.50
N LEU A 160 15.44 -12.42 -5.29
CA LEU A 160 14.58 -12.83 -4.17
C LEU A 160 15.11 -12.47 -2.76
N GLN A 161 16.10 -11.60 -2.66
CA GLN A 161 16.80 -11.32 -1.40
C GLN A 161 16.06 -10.35 -0.48
N TYR A 162 15.03 -9.64 -0.96
CA TYR A 162 14.31 -8.63 -0.21
C TYR A 162 12.88 -9.07 0.13
N GLU A 163 12.40 -8.65 1.28
CA GLU A 163 10.98 -8.51 1.52
C GLU A 163 10.50 -7.18 0.92
N LEU A 164 9.26 -7.15 0.44
CA LEU A 164 8.68 -5.98 -0.19
C LEU A 164 7.44 -5.54 0.59
N ALA A 165 7.32 -4.26 0.86
CA ALA A 165 6.15 -3.65 1.47
C ALA A 165 5.86 -2.32 0.78
N GLY A 166 4.61 -2.06 0.44
CA GLY A 166 4.28 -0.81 -0.20
C GLY A 166 2.83 -0.75 -0.66
N GLY A 167 2.53 0.25 -1.48
CA GLY A 167 1.20 0.44 -1.99
C GLY A 167 1.15 1.25 -3.27
N ALA A 168 0.01 1.16 -3.92
CA ALA A 168 -0.33 1.99 -5.05
C ALA A 168 -0.90 3.33 -4.57
N ALA A 169 -0.42 4.44 -5.11
CA ALA A 169 -0.88 5.79 -4.79
C ALA A 169 -2.38 5.95 -5.05
N GLY A 170 -3.03 6.84 -4.31
CA GLY A 170 -4.44 7.18 -4.45
C GLY A 170 -4.66 8.65 -4.80
N ASP A 171 -5.90 9.02 -5.13
CA ASP A 171 -6.28 10.40 -5.44
C ASP A 171 -7.72 10.75 -5.00
N ASP A 172 -8.07 10.45 -3.74
CA ASP A 172 -9.40 10.66 -3.18
C ASP A 172 -10.52 9.97 -3.99
N ALA A 173 -10.24 8.79 -4.55
CA ALA A 173 -11.14 8.03 -5.42
C ALA A 173 -11.60 8.77 -6.68
N LYS A 174 -10.84 9.74 -7.18
CA LYS A 174 -11.11 10.46 -8.43
C LYS A 174 -10.67 9.69 -9.66
N PHE A 175 -9.71 8.77 -9.53
CA PHE A 175 -9.15 7.95 -10.60
C PHE A 175 -8.61 8.79 -11.78
N GLN A 176 -7.91 9.89 -11.48
CA GLN A 176 -7.41 10.83 -12.47
C GLN A 176 -5.88 10.89 -12.51
N LYS A 177 -5.24 11.05 -11.33
CA LYS A 177 -3.80 11.21 -11.25
C LYS A 177 -3.26 10.78 -9.88
N THR A 178 -2.37 9.80 -9.87
CA THR A 178 -1.81 9.18 -8.66
C THR A 178 -0.27 9.28 -8.63
N PRO A 179 0.28 10.52 -8.45
CA PRO A 179 1.72 10.70 -8.50
C PRO A 179 2.43 10.06 -7.30
N VAL A 180 3.68 9.70 -7.55
CA VAL A 180 4.65 9.29 -6.53
C VAL A 180 5.72 10.37 -6.37
N PHE A 181 6.36 10.42 -5.21
CA PHE A 181 7.33 11.45 -4.85
C PHE A 181 8.72 10.83 -4.69
N TYR A 182 9.68 11.38 -5.41
CA TYR A 182 11.08 10.97 -5.35
C TYR A 182 11.99 12.19 -5.18
N LEU A 183 12.62 12.30 -4.03
CA LEU A 183 13.43 13.48 -3.69
C LEU A 183 12.61 14.78 -3.86
N ASP A 184 12.88 15.54 -4.89
CA ASP A 184 12.20 16.81 -5.21
C ASP A 184 11.19 16.68 -6.36
N ASP A 185 11.08 15.49 -6.95
CA ASP A 185 10.26 15.22 -8.12
C ASP A 185 8.86 14.67 -7.77
N VAL A 186 7.85 15.11 -8.52
CA VAL A 186 6.48 14.59 -8.55
C VAL A 186 6.27 13.85 -9.86
N LEU A 187 6.07 12.53 -9.82
CA LEU A 187 6.15 11.65 -10.96
C LEU A 187 4.85 10.84 -11.17
N THR A 188 4.48 10.61 -12.41
CA THR A 188 3.46 9.64 -12.83
C THR A 188 4.09 8.61 -13.76
N ASP A 189 3.39 7.51 -14.04
CA ASP A 189 3.94 6.36 -14.78
C ASP A 189 5.30 5.92 -14.20
N ALA A 190 5.37 5.88 -12.85
CA ALA A 190 6.60 5.66 -12.11
C ALA A 190 6.33 4.88 -10.82
N PHE A 191 7.37 4.32 -10.27
CA PHE A 191 7.40 3.89 -8.86
C PHE A 191 8.66 4.43 -8.18
N VAL A 192 8.56 4.56 -6.87
CA VAL A 192 9.66 4.97 -6.00
C VAL A 192 9.86 3.94 -4.91
N CYS A 193 11.09 3.77 -4.47
CA CYS A 193 11.37 2.77 -3.45
C CYS A 193 12.54 3.22 -2.55
N ALA A 194 12.53 2.67 -1.34
CA ALA A 194 13.64 2.75 -0.39
C ALA A 194 14.15 1.35 -0.07
N GLU A 195 15.42 1.09 -0.34
CA GLU A 195 16.14 -0.01 0.28
C GLU A 195 16.32 0.27 1.76
N ILE A 196 15.97 -0.69 2.59
CA ILE A 196 16.16 -0.65 4.04
C ILE A 196 16.98 -1.88 4.43
N LEU A 197 18.24 -1.64 4.75
CA LEU A 197 19.13 -2.66 5.31
C LEU A 197 19.16 -2.50 6.82
N SER A 198 18.94 -3.58 7.57
CA SER A 198 18.82 -3.50 9.03
C SER A 198 19.47 -4.68 9.76
N THR A 199 19.86 -4.45 11.00
CA THR A 199 20.37 -5.49 11.91
C THR A 199 19.27 -6.39 12.43
N THR A 200 18.07 -5.83 12.66
CA THR A 200 16.86 -6.53 13.10
C THR A 200 15.82 -6.50 11.97
N PRO A 201 15.09 -7.58 11.69
CA PRO A 201 14.09 -7.59 10.63
C PRO A 201 12.99 -6.55 10.88
N LEU A 202 12.49 -5.94 9.82
CA LEU A 202 11.25 -5.17 9.88
C LEU A 202 10.06 -6.13 10.03
N GLY A 203 9.06 -5.71 10.77
CA GLY A 203 7.80 -6.43 10.86
C GLY A 203 6.90 -6.11 9.68
N LEU A 204 6.54 -7.11 8.88
CA LEU A 204 5.61 -6.93 7.77
C LEU A 204 4.35 -7.76 8.00
N GLY A 205 3.20 -7.10 8.01
CA GLY A 205 1.90 -7.76 8.13
C GLY A 205 0.93 -7.29 7.06
N ILE A 206 0.29 -8.23 6.37
CA ILE A 206 -0.79 -7.96 5.43
C ILE A 206 -2.02 -8.78 5.81
N SER A 207 -3.20 -8.18 5.73
CA SER A 207 -4.45 -8.82 6.11
C SER A 207 -5.63 -8.26 5.32
N HIS A 208 -6.72 -9.00 5.26
CA HIS A 208 -8.00 -8.56 4.72
C HIS A 208 -9.19 -9.09 5.52
N GLY A 209 -10.37 -8.48 5.36
CA GLY A 209 -11.60 -8.83 6.08
C GLY A 209 -12.59 -9.68 5.28
N TRP A 210 -12.21 -10.22 4.13
CA TRP A 210 -13.09 -10.90 3.19
C TRP A 210 -13.05 -12.41 3.40
N SER A 211 -14.22 -13.06 3.26
CA SER A 211 -14.39 -14.51 3.33
C SER A 211 -14.96 -15.04 2.03
N PRO A 212 -14.53 -16.24 1.59
CA PRO A 212 -15.05 -16.86 0.38
C PRO A 212 -16.51 -17.27 0.54
N ILE A 213 -17.28 -17.06 -0.53
CA ILE A 213 -18.66 -17.47 -0.65
C ILE A 213 -18.84 -18.21 -1.98
N GLY A 214 -19.70 -19.23 -1.97
CA GLY A 214 -19.97 -20.02 -3.17
C GLY A 214 -18.82 -20.94 -3.61
N PRO A 215 -18.96 -21.55 -4.80
CA PRO A 215 -18.02 -22.53 -5.32
C PRO A 215 -16.75 -21.90 -5.90
N THR A 216 -15.72 -22.72 -6.08
CA THR A 216 -14.56 -22.37 -6.89
C THR A 216 -14.94 -22.35 -8.38
N MET A 217 -14.55 -21.30 -9.09
CA MET A 217 -14.80 -21.08 -10.50
C MET A 217 -13.50 -20.78 -11.23
N ARG A 218 -13.51 -20.84 -12.56
CA ARG A 218 -12.36 -20.52 -13.39
C ARG A 218 -12.63 -19.30 -14.25
N VAL A 219 -11.72 -18.34 -14.27
CA VAL A 219 -11.70 -17.28 -15.28
C VAL A 219 -11.30 -17.92 -16.61
N THR A 220 -12.22 -17.99 -17.56
CA THR A 220 -11.98 -18.64 -18.85
C THR A 220 -11.57 -17.65 -19.94
N ARG A 221 -11.80 -16.35 -19.72
CA ARG A 221 -11.30 -15.29 -20.60
C ARG A 221 -11.14 -13.98 -19.84
N SER A 222 -9.96 -13.36 -19.93
CA SER A 222 -9.67 -12.04 -19.39
C SER A 222 -8.67 -11.28 -20.26
N GLU A 223 -8.67 -9.96 -20.15
CA GLU A 223 -7.74 -9.07 -20.85
C GLU A 223 -7.49 -7.82 -20.00
N GLY A 224 -6.25 -7.64 -19.57
CA GLY A 224 -5.89 -6.56 -18.63
C GLY A 224 -6.79 -6.56 -17.40
N LEU A 225 -7.47 -5.45 -17.15
CA LEU A 225 -8.39 -5.30 -16.01
C LEU A 225 -9.78 -5.91 -16.23
N VAL A 226 -10.06 -6.49 -17.41
CA VAL A 226 -11.41 -6.93 -17.79
C VAL A 226 -11.52 -8.44 -17.69
N VAL A 227 -12.38 -8.93 -16.80
CA VAL A 227 -12.80 -10.33 -16.74
C VAL A 227 -14.00 -10.51 -17.67
N LYS A 228 -13.77 -11.19 -18.80
CA LYS A 228 -14.78 -11.39 -19.85
C LYS A 228 -15.68 -12.58 -19.53
N GLN A 229 -15.07 -13.71 -19.17
CA GLN A 229 -15.81 -14.95 -18.94
C GLN A 229 -15.35 -15.70 -17.70
N ILE A 230 -16.31 -16.26 -16.96
CA ILE A 230 -16.10 -17.18 -15.85
C ILE A 230 -16.86 -18.49 -16.18
N ASN A 231 -16.17 -19.62 -16.13
CA ASN A 231 -16.73 -20.94 -16.50
C ASN A 231 -17.39 -20.95 -17.90
N GLY A 232 -16.81 -20.25 -18.89
CA GLY A 232 -17.31 -20.17 -20.28
C GLY A 232 -18.52 -19.26 -20.49
N ARG A 233 -18.97 -18.54 -19.47
CA ARG A 233 -20.13 -17.63 -19.53
C ARG A 233 -19.69 -16.19 -19.28
N PRO A 234 -20.42 -15.17 -19.78
CA PRO A 234 -20.17 -13.78 -19.42
C PRO A 234 -20.05 -13.61 -17.90
N ALA A 235 -19.05 -12.85 -17.47
CA ALA A 235 -18.74 -12.72 -16.03
C ALA A 235 -19.93 -12.18 -15.23
N LEU A 236 -20.67 -11.20 -15.78
CA LEU A 236 -21.85 -10.60 -15.14
C LEU A 236 -22.99 -11.62 -14.94
N ASP A 237 -23.11 -12.62 -15.82
CA ASP A 237 -24.18 -13.64 -15.68
C ASP A 237 -23.95 -14.55 -14.47
N ILE A 238 -22.70 -14.78 -14.10
CA ILE A 238 -22.34 -15.48 -12.86
C ILE A 238 -22.79 -14.68 -11.64
N TYR A 239 -22.58 -13.36 -11.64
CA TYR A 239 -23.05 -12.49 -10.56
C TYR A 239 -24.57 -12.40 -10.50
N ARG A 240 -25.24 -12.34 -11.65
CA ARG A 240 -26.72 -12.36 -11.73
C ARG A 240 -27.30 -13.67 -11.17
N GLU A 241 -26.69 -14.80 -11.51
CA GLU A 241 -27.09 -16.09 -10.98
C GLU A 241 -26.90 -16.16 -9.46
N PHE A 242 -25.74 -15.72 -8.98
CA PHE A 242 -25.44 -15.68 -7.55
C PHE A 242 -26.41 -14.75 -6.79
N ALA A 243 -26.72 -13.57 -7.32
CA ALA A 243 -27.69 -12.64 -6.76
C ALA A 243 -29.11 -13.27 -6.67
N ARG A 244 -29.54 -13.95 -7.75
CA ARG A 244 -30.84 -14.66 -7.80
C ARG A 244 -30.95 -15.73 -6.73
N GLN A 245 -29.88 -16.47 -6.45
CA GLN A 245 -29.85 -17.48 -5.37
C GLN A 245 -30.03 -16.82 -3.98
N GLN A 246 -29.75 -15.54 -3.84
CA GLN A 246 -29.99 -14.76 -2.63
C GLN A 246 -31.30 -13.97 -2.65
N GLY A 247 -32.17 -14.19 -3.66
CA GLY A 247 -33.44 -13.47 -3.81
C GLY A 247 -33.30 -12.04 -4.32
N VAL A 248 -32.16 -11.69 -4.93
CA VAL A 248 -31.86 -10.35 -5.44
C VAL A 248 -31.90 -10.35 -6.97
N THR A 249 -32.62 -9.40 -7.57
CA THR A 249 -32.58 -9.11 -9.00
C THR A 249 -31.47 -8.09 -9.27
N LEU A 250 -30.49 -8.46 -10.09
CA LEU A 250 -29.31 -7.65 -10.35
C LEU A 250 -29.45 -6.90 -11.68
N GLU A 251 -30.04 -5.70 -11.65
CA GLU A 251 -30.31 -4.85 -12.81
C GLU A 251 -30.12 -3.35 -12.46
N GLY A 252 -29.86 -2.54 -13.48
CA GLY A 252 -29.74 -1.08 -13.33
C GLY A 252 -28.71 -0.67 -12.28
N ASP A 253 -29.07 0.29 -11.43
CA ASP A 253 -28.20 0.89 -10.42
C ASP A 253 -27.77 -0.09 -9.31
N ALA A 254 -28.43 -1.24 -9.17
CA ALA A 254 -28.05 -2.26 -8.17
C ALA A 254 -26.80 -3.05 -8.56
N VAL A 255 -26.38 -3.02 -9.82
CA VAL A 255 -25.27 -3.86 -10.31
C VAL A 255 -23.93 -3.45 -9.70
N VAL A 256 -23.57 -2.18 -9.79
CA VAL A 256 -22.27 -1.69 -9.31
C VAL A 256 -22.06 -1.91 -7.80
N PRO A 257 -23.01 -1.52 -6.92
CA PRO A 257 -22.91 -1.81 -5.50
C PRO A 257 -22.74 -3.30 -5.21
N PHE A 258 -23.52 -4.15 -5.88
CA PHE A 258 -23.46 -5.61 -5.69
C PHE A 258 -22.08 -6.16 -6.10
N LEU A 259 -21.52 -5.72 -7.21
CA LEU A 259 -20.17 -6.11 -7.63
C LEU A 259 -19.13 -5.71 -6.57
N MET A 260 -19.18 -4.49 -6.06
CA MET A 260 -18.25 -3.99 -5.05
C MET A 260 -18.40 -4.70 -3.69
N GLU A 261 -19.57 -5.24 -3.38
CA GLU A 261 -19.82 -6.05 -2.17
C GLU A 261 -19.40 -7.52 -2.33
N HIS A 262 -19.27 -8.03 -3.56
CA HIS A 262 -18.98 -9.41 -3.89
C HIS A 262 -17.76 -9.50 -4.81
N ILE A 263 -16.60 -9.14 -4.28
CA ILE A 263 -15.35 -9.05 -5.05
C ILE A 263 -14.78 -10.42 -5.41
N ILE A 264 -13.80 -10.46 -6.29
CA ILE A 264 -13.11 -11.68 -6.70
C ILE A 264 -11.95 -11.97 -5.72
N GLY A 265 -11.90 -13.19 -5.20
CA GLY A 265 -10.73 -13.77 -4.55
C GLY A 265 -10.04 -14.74 -5.50
N TRP A 266 -8.88 -14.40 -6.00
CA TRP A 266 -8.04 -15.28 -6.82
C TRP A 266 -7.24 -16.22 -5.92
N ILE A 267 -7.47 -17.53 -6.04
CA ILE A 267 -6.78 -18.58 -5.29
C ILE A 267 -5.39 -18.77 -5.93
N TYR A 268 -4.33 -18.35 -5.25
CA TYR A 268 -2.97 -18.46 -5.76
C TYR A 268 -2.12 -19.47 -5.00
N GLN A 269 -2.50 -19.76 -3.73
CA GLN A 269 -1.96 -20.84 -2.91
C GLN A 269 -3.08 -21.50 -2.13
N GLU A 270 -2.87 -22.71 -1.59
CA GLU A 270 -3.88 -23.42 -0.81
C GLU A 270 -4.24 -22.60 0.45
N GLY A 271 -5.52 -22.18 0.50
CA GLY A 271 -6.05 -21.36 1.59
C GLY A 271 -5.91 -19.83 1.40
N ASP A 272 -5.01 -19.35 0.53
CA ASP A 272 -4.75 -17.95 0.34
C ASP A 272 -5.36 -17.38 -0.95
N GLN A 273 -5.90 -16.17 -0.85
CA GLN A 273 -6.59 -15.52 -1.96
C GLN A 273 -6.12 -14.08 -2.13
N LYS A 274 -5.80 -13.72 -3.36
CA LYS A 274 -5.56 -12.34 -3.75
C LYS A 274 -6.88 -11.67 -4.09
N LEU A 275 -7.21 -10.60 -3.39
CA LEU A 275 -8.45 -9.88 -3.62
C LEU A 275 -8.35 -8.95 -4.83
N ARG A 276 -9.44 -8.91 -5.61
CA ARG A 276 -9.62 -8.03 -6.77
C ARG A 276 -10.98 -7.35 -6.65
N VAL A 277 -10.98 -6.05 -6.41
CA VAL A 277 -12.22 -5.27 -6.35
C VAL A 277 -12.83 -5.22 -7.75
N THR A 278 -14.07 -5.65 -7.86
CA THR A 278 -14.88 -5.53 -9.07
C THR A 278 -15.57 -4.17 -9.08
N LEU A 279 -15.51 -3.46 -10.20
CA LEU A 279 -15.91 -2.05 -10.29
C LEU A 279 -17.24 -1.87 -11.01
N TRP A 280 -17.30 -2.14 -12.32
CA TRP A 280 -18.50 -1.96 -13.13
C TRP A 280 -18.57 -2.97 -14.27
N PRO A 281 -19.79 -3.26 -14.77
CA PRO A 281 -19.97 -4.12 -15.93
C PRO A 281 -19.75 -3.34 -17.24
N LEU A 282 -19.43 -4.08 -18.30
CA LEU A 282 -19.48 -3.60 -19.68
C LEU A 282 -20.72 -4.14 -20.41
N GLU A 283 -21.06 -3.56 -21.58
CA GLU A 283 -22.24 -3.92 -22.36
C GLU A 283 -22.27 -5.40 -22.80
N ASP A 284 -21.10 -6.00 -23.01
CA ASP A 284 -20.94 -7.40 -23.39
C ASP A 284 -21.05 -8.38 -22.21
N GLY A 285 -21.33 -7.90 -21.00
CA GLY A 285 -21.40 -8.69 -19.79
C GLY A 285 -20.03 -9.00 -19.16
N SER A 286 -18.96 -8.39 -19.64
CA SER A 286 -17.66 -8.38 -18.96
C SER A 286 -17.68 -7.50 -17.72
N ILE A 287 -16.73 -7.71 -16.79
CA ILE A 287 -16.58 -6.91 -15.56
C ILE A 287 -15.19 -6.30 -15.51
N VAL A 288 -15.13 -5.00 -15.26
CA VAL A 288 -13.87 -4.29 -14.99
C VAL A 288 -13.49 -4.48 -13.51
N CYS A 289 -12.24 -4.84 -13.27
CA CYS A 289 -11.64 -4.95 -11.93
C CYS A 289 -10.62 -3.85 -11.69
N ALA A 290 -10.36 -3.52 -10.42
CA ALA A 290 -9.34 -2.54 -10.04
C ALA A 290 -7.90 -3.02 -10.32
N SER A 291 -7.72 -4.33 -10.51
CA SER A 291 -6.45 -4.94 -10.86
C SER A 291 -6.69 -6.26 -11.63
N GLU A 292 -5.67 -6.71 -12.32
CA GLU A 292 -5.72 -7.86 -13.22
C GLU A 292 -6.14 -9.17 -12.53
N VAL A 293 -6.96 -9.95 -13.21
CA VAL A 293 -7.28 -11.35 -12.88
C VAL A 293 -6.83 -12.19 -14.07
N PRO A 294 -5.80 -13.05 -13.93
CA PRO A 294 -5.28 -13.81 -15.06
C PRO A 294 -6.30 -14.79 -15.65
N GLU A 295 -6.24 -14.98 -16.96
CA GLU A 295 -6.95 -16.09 -17.61
C GLU A 295 -6.43 -17.42 -17.05
N GLY A 296 -7.36 -18.36 -16.81
CA GLY A 296 -7.07 -19.62 -16.16
C GLY A 296 -7.11 -19.57 -14.63
N ALA A 297 -7.16 -18.39 -14.01
CA ALA A 297 -7.20 -18.26 -12.56
C ALA A 297 -8.39 -18.98 -11.95
N LEU A 298 -8.15 -19.68 -10.84
CA LEU A 298 -9.22 -20.20 -9.98
C LEU A 298 -9.64 -19.10 -9.02
N ILE A 299 -10.94 -18.84 -8.95
CA ILE A 299 -11.50 -17.74 -8.17
C ILE A 299 -12.67 -18.21 -7.30
N ARG A 300 -12.95 -17.42 -6.27
CA ARG A 300 -14.22 -17.44 -5.52
C ARG A 300 -14.77 -16.01 -5.43
N LEU A 301 -16.08 -15.89 -5.32
CA LEU A 301 -16.65 -14.64 -4.86
C LEU A 301 -16.36 -14.48 -3.37
N MET A 302 -16.10 -13.27 -2.97
CA MET A 302 -15.72 -12.92 -1.59
C MET A 302 -16.72 -11.91 -1.03
N LYS A 303 -17.05 -12.04 0.24
CA LYS A 303 -17.89 -11.08 0.97
C LYS A 303 -17.25 -10.68 2.28
N ALA A 304 -17.45 -9.45 2.71
CA ALA A 304 -17.01 -8.95 4.00
C ALA A 304 -18.16 -8.34 4.78
N THR A 305 -18.02 -8.28 6.09
CA THR A 305 -18.83 -7.42 6.96
C THR A 305 -18.05 -6.15 7.30
N ASP A 306 -18.71 -5.07 7.70
CA ASP A 306 -18.01 -3.85 8.11
C ASP A 306 -17.10 -4.14 9.31
N ARG A 307 -17.55 -4.96 10.26
CA ARG A 307 -16.74 -5.41 11.38
C ARG A 307 -15.45 -6.13 10.92
N SER A 308 -15.55 -7.08 10.00
CA SER A 308 -14.39 -7.82 9.52
C SER A 308 -13.39 -6.93 8.76
N VAL A 309 -13.89 -5.89 8.08
CA VAL A 309 -13.07 -4.85 7.43
C VAL A 309 -12.39 -3.97 8.47
N ILE A 310 -13.11 -3.50 9.49
CA ILE A 310 -12.55 -2.68 10.57
C ILE A 310 -11.44 -3.44 11.33
N GLU A 311 -11.61 -4.72 11.61
CA GLU A 311 -10.61 -5.54 12.31
C GLU A 311 -9.35 -5.84 11.47
N THR A 312 -9.35 -5.55 10.18
CA THR A 312 -8.25 -5.86 9.24
C THR A 312 -6.93 -5.24 9.66
N SER A 313 -6.94 -3.95 10.01
CA SER A 313 -5.74 -3.17 10.34
C SER A 313 -5.08 -3.65 11.63
N GLY A 314 -5.89 -4.01 12.64
CA GLY A 314 -5.40 -4.63 13.87
C GLY A 314 -4.79 -6.01 13.64
N ARG A 315 -5.36 -6.83 12.72
CA ARG A 315 -4.76 -8.12 12.34
C ARG A 315 -3.43 -7.93 11.63
N ALA A 316 -3.35 -7.00 10.67
CA ALA A 316 -2.10 -6.68 9.97
C ALA A 316 -1.02 -6.21 10.96
N SER A 317 -1.40 -5.38 11.96
CA SER A 317 -0.48 -4.92 13.01
C SER A 317 0.03 -6.07 13.87
N ARG A 318 -0.80 -6.99 14.30
CA ARG A 318 -0.37 -8.19 15.05
C ARG A 318 0.62 -9.03 14.27
N LEU A 319 0.33 -9.32 12.99
CA LEU A 319 1.24 -10.06 12.11
C LEU A 319 2.59 -9.35 11.94
N ALA A 320 2.58 -8.01 11.86
CA ALA A 320 3.82 -7.24 11.79
C ALA A 320 4.64 -7.35 13.09
N LEU A 321 3.99 -7.23 14.28
CA LEU A 321 4.68 -7.35 15.55
C LEU A 321 5.26 -8.75 15.82
N GLU A 322 4.56 -9.81 15.42
CA GLU A 322 5.06 -11.18 15.52
C GLU A 322 6.41 -11.35 14.78
N ARG A 323 6.59 -10.63 13.67
CA ARG A 323 7.82 -10.68 12.86
C ARG A 323 8.97 -9.84 13.41
N LEU A 324 8.72 -8.91 14.30
CA LEU A 324 9.76 -8.17 15.01
C LEU A 324 10.55 -9.01 16.02
N GLN A 325 10.16 -10.28 16.25
CA GLN A 325 10.85 -11.19 17.16
C GLN A 325 11.08 -10.59 18.56
N SER A 326 10.08 -9.88 19.07
CA SER A 326 10.10 -9.15 20.36
C SER A 326 11.00 -7.91 20.41
N ALA A 327 11.54 -7.45 19.27
CA ALA A 327 12.25 -6.17 19.24
C ALA A 327 11.27 -5.02 19.58
N PRO A 328 11.69 -4.03 20.37
CA PRO A 328 10.85 -2.87 20.66
C PRO A 328 10.51 -2.10 19.37
N LEU A 329 9.31 -1.54 19.32
CA LEU A 329 8.82 -0.80 18.16
C LEU A 329 9.29 0.66 18.21
N ALA A 330 9.82 1.16 17.09
CA ALA A 330 10.18 2.56 16.89
C ALA A 330 9.04 3.37 16.26
N GLY A 331 8.30 2.74 15.36
CA GLY A 331 7.19 3.34 14.63
C GLY A 331 6.67 2.44 13.52
N MET A 332 5.62 2.87 12.83
CA MET A 332 4.95 2.08 11.80
C MET A 332 4.53 2.93 10.60
N ILE A 333 4.57 2.31 9.42
CA ILE A 333 3.85 2.76 8.24
C ILE A 333 2.67 1.80 8.01
N ALA A 334 1.47 2.35 7.88
CA ALA A 334 0.26 1.58 7.57
C ALA A 334 -0.37 2.04 6.26
N LEU A 335 -0.62 1.10 5.37
CA LEU A 335 -1.19 1.34 4.05
C LEU A 335 -2.51 0.59 3.95
N GLU A 336 -3.59 1.29 3.66
CA GLU A 336 -4.93 0.73 3.57
C GLU A 336 -5.52 0.95 2.19
N CYS A 337 -6.36 0.03 1.74
CA CYS A 337 -7.03 0.21 0.46
C CYS A 337 -8.20 1.19 0.59
N VAL A 338 -8.33 2.14 -0.34
CA VAL A 338 -9.44 3.10 -0.38
C VAL A 338 -10.82 2.43 -0.40
N SER A 339 -10.93 1.23 -0.96
CA SER A 339 -12.19 0.48 -0.97
C SER A 339 -12.70 0.16 0.43
N GLN A 340 -11.82 -0.01 1.42
CA GLN A 340 -12.20 -0.17 2.81
C GLN A 340 -12.80 1.14 3.37
N ARG A 341 -12.12 2.27 3.15
CA ARG A 341 -12.61 3.59 3.56
C ARG A 341 -13.97 3.92 2.94
N LEU A 342 -14.14 3.68 1.63
CA LEU A 342 -15.42 3.89 0.94
C LEU A 342 -16.55 3.02 1.51
N ARG A 343 -16.22 1.80 1.98
CA ARG A 343 -17.17 0.89 2.58
C ARG A 343 -17.58 1.30 4.00
N VAL A 344 -16.61 1.56 4.88
CA VAL A 344 -16.88 1.76 6.32
C VAL A 344 -17.06 3.23 6.71
N GLY A 345 -16.77 4.16 5.80
CA GLY A 345 -16.84 5.61 6.03
C GLY A 345 -15.83 6.11 7.07
N GLU A 346 -15.86 7.40 7.36
CA GLU A 346 -14.91 8.06 8.29
C GLU A 346 -14.96 7.45 9.71
N ALA A 347 -16.15 7.11 10.20
CA ALA A 347 -16.30 6.50 11.52
C ALA A 347 -15.67 5.11 11.60
N GLY A 348 -15.80 4.31 10.53
CA GLY A 348 -15.15 3.00 10.44
C GLY A 348 -13.64 3.11 10.31
N VAL A 349 -13.12 4.11 9.58
CA VAL A 349 -11.68 4.37 9.49
C VAL A 349 -11.11 4.78 10.85
N ALA A 350 -11.83 5.59 11.64
CA ALA A 350 -11.42 5.89 13.00
C ALA A 350 -11.36 4.63 13.88
N GLN A 351 -12.28 3.68 13.69
CA GLN A 351 -12.24 2.39 14.39
C GLN A 351 -11.09 1.51 13.89
N GLN A 352 -10.73 1.52 12.59
CA GLN A 352 -9.53 0.84 12.07
C GLN A 352 -8.26 1.37 12.74
N LEU A 353 -8.13 2.69 12.87
CA LEU A 353 -7.01 3.29 13.58
C LEU A 353 -6.98 2.86 15.05
N GLN A 354 -8.14 2.81 15.72
CA GLN A 354 -8.23 2.31 17.10
C GLN A 354 -7.77 0.85 17.20
N GLN A 355 -8.12 -0.01 16.23
CA GLN A 355 -7.64 -1.40 16.18
C GLN A 355 -6.11 -1.49 16.06
N ILE A 356 -5.45 -0.56 15.36
CA ILE A 356 -3.99 -0.48 15.33
C ILE A 356 -3.48 -0.07 16.72
N GLN A 357 -4.02 0.98 17.30
CA GLN A 357 -3.61 1.53 18.60
C GLN A 357 -3.78 0.53 19.74
N ASP A 358 -4.84 -0.26 19.73
CA ASP A 358 -5.09 -1.33 20.72
C ASP A 358 -4.00 -2.42 20.67
N VAL A 359 -3.34 -2.59 19.53
CA VAL A 359 -2.26 -3.57 19.35
C VAL A 359 -0.88 -2.99 19.69
N VAL A 360 -0.61 -1.74 19.31
CA VAL A 360 0.75 -1.17 19.36
C VAL A 360 0.94 -0.10 20.45
N GLY A 361 -0.14 0.33 21.09
CA GLY A 361 -0.10 1.44 22.03
C GLY A 361 0.24 2.80 21.39
N PRO A 362 0.75 3.76 22.18
CA PRO A 362 1.09 5.09 21.69
C PRO A 362 2.41 5.09 20.91
N THR A 363 2.39 4.54 19.72
CA THR A 363 3.56 4.40 18.84
C THR A 363 3.42 5.34 17.64
N PRO A 364 4.49 6.04 17.20
CA PRO A 364 4.47 6.83 16.00
C PRO A 364 3.96 6.02 14.80
N LEU A 365 2.94 6.53 14.15
CA LEU A 365 2.26 5.89 13.02
C LEU A 365 1.99 6.90 11.92
N ALA A 366 2.44 6.63 10.72
CA ALA A 366 1.99 7.35 9.53
C ALA A 366 1.31 6.38 8.57
N GLY A 367 0.17 6.77 8.04
CA GLY A 367 -0.56 5.92 7.12
C GLY A 367 -1.35 6.67 6.08
N CYS A 368 -1.74 5.94 5.05
CA CYS A 368 -2.61 6.46 4.00
C CYS A 368 -3.50 5.37 3.39
N HIS A 369 -4.56 5.84 2.72
CA HIS A 369 -5.36 5.01 1.83
C HIS A 369 -4.84 5.15 0.40
N GLY A 370 -4.69 4.02 -0.29
CA GLY A 370 -4.24 3.95 -1.68
C GLY A 370 -5.06 2.94 -2.50
N TYR A 371 -4.60 2.61 -3.71
CA TYR A 371 -5.33 1.78 -4.66
C TYR A 371 -4.90 0.30 -4.65
N GLY A 372 -4.34 -0.15 -3.55
CA GLY A 372 -3.94 -1.54 -3.30
C GLY A 372 -2.58 -1.63 -2.62
N GLN A 373 -2.30 -2.77 -2.03
CA GLN A 373 -1.08 -3.05 -1.31
C GLN A 373 -0.18 -3.93 -2.15
N LEU A 374 1.10 -3.60 -2.19
CA LEU A 374 2.16 -4.30 -2.91
C LEU A 374 3.09 -4.93 -1.87
N ALA A 375 3.18 -6.26 -1.86
CA ALA A 375 3.97 -6.91 -0.84
C ALA A 375 4.63 -8.21 -1.32
N ARG A 376 5.76 -8.54 -0.70
CA ARG A 376 6.30 -9.87 -0.63
C ARG A 376 6.78 -10.12 0.79
N THR A 377 6.08 -10.98 1.47
CA THR A 377 6.41 -11.38 2.84
C THR A 377 6.78 -12.86 2.86
N ARG A 378 7.87 -13.23 3.54
CA ARG A 378 8.34 -14.62 3.57
C ARG A 378 7.24 -15.56 4.08
N GLY A 379 6.84 -16.50 3.22
CA GLY A 379 5.92 -17.59 3.57
C GLY A 379 4.44 -17.26 3.61
N THR A 380 3.99 -16.02 3.32
CA THR A 380 2.57 -15.70 3.43
C THR A 380 1.96 -15.01 2.21
N PHE A 381 2.62 -14.02 1.61
CA PHE A 381 2.02 -13.27 0.50
C PHE A 381 3.07 -12.75 -0.49
N THR A 382 2.72 -12.76 -1.78
CA THR A 382 3.50 -12.13 -2.85
C THR A 382 2.56 -11.54 -3.91
N GLY A 383 2.75 -10.27 -4.26
CA GLY A 383 2.03 -9.59 -5.34
C GLY A 383 1.24 -8.37 -4.88
N LEU A 384 0.14 -8.09 -5.60
CA LEU A 384 -0.80 -7.02 -5.29
C LEU A 384 -2.04 -7.59 -4.58
N MET A 385 -2.50 -6.90 -3.54
CA MET A 385 -3.73 -7.18 -2.81
C MET A 385 -4.61 -5.93 -2.80
N SER A 386 -5.83 -6.05 -3.29
CA SER A 386 -6.86 -5.02 -3.10
C SER A 386 -7.60 -5.24 -1.78
N ALA A 387 -8.36 -4.25 -1.33
CA ALA A 387 -9.26 -4.34 -0.17
C ALA A 387 -8.59 -4.94 1.10
N SER A 388 -7.35 -4.56 1.35
CA SER A 388 -6.50 -5.05 2.44
C SER A 388 -5.84 -3.92 3.20
N ALA A 389 -5.20 -4.25 4.32
CA ALA A 389 -4.28 -3.39 5.05
C ALA A 389 -2.89 -4.05 5.08
N LEU A 390 -1.86 -3.24 4.91
CA LEU A 390 -0.45 -3.62 5.04
C LEU A 390 0.21 -2.73 6.09
N VAL A 391 0.96 -3.34 6.98
CA VAL A 391 1.73 -2.66 8.02
C VAL A 391 3.20 -3.00 7.89
N CYS A 392 4.05 -1.96 7.92
CA CYS A 392 5.49 -2.07 8.00
C CYS A 392 5.93 -1.47 9.35
N ALA A 393 6.39 -2.32 10.27
CA ALA A 393 6.82 -1.97 11.62
C ALA A 393 8.34 -1.88 11.67
N PHE A 394 8.85 -0.76 12.18
CA PHE A 394 10.27 -0.46 12.31
C PHE A 394 10.75 -0.82 13.72
N PRO A 395 11.72 -1.74 13.87
CA PRO A 395 12.32 -2.04 15.17
C PRO A 395 13.10 -0.85 15.71
N ARG A 396 13.10 -0.71 17.04
CA ARG A 396 13.91 0.32 17.72
C ARG A 396 15.40 -0.02 17.72
N ALA A 397 15.75 -1.30 17.52
CA ALA A 397 17.05 -1.96 17.47
C ALA A 397 17.93 -1.74 18.68
#